data_bb832bc551771e91f1b85e7a8c895614
#
_entry.id   bb832bc551771e91f1b85e7a8c895614
#
_cell.length_a   1.000
_cell.length_b   1.000
_cell.length_c   1.000
_cell.angle_alpha   90.00
_cell.angle_beta   90.00
_cell.angle_gamma   90.00
#
_symmetry.space_group_name_H-M   'P 1'
#
loop_
_entity.id
_entity.type
_entity.pdbx_description
1 polymer ?
#
loop_
_entity_poly.entity_id
_entity_poly.type
_entity_poly.pdbx_seq_one_letter_code
_entity_poly.pdbx_strand_id
1 'polypeptide(L)'
;ISIFAGIILFLLNRFNRKIASAVLLVFMAFYCVITGCASSTIRAVIMIYVLQLGQVFYRKYNLIGSTAFACLMLLIFNPYYIYDIGFQYSFGCVFTIGMVFEIIKEYKIEGKFIRLFMVTFFIGVTSKVITAYHFYSLNPIDIISNMIIVPCVSFVLPICLLAIAVGCFSASLGVIIMKPAIMAFDFFDIVCKFTTGTAFSNYFTGAVPLLTTVIMLLLIVFLYKFVLTRQLIYVLPIMLCIFLCRIKPTEYNRIDVLSAGKAECVVIRDADYVGIINGGKYGNSATGEKVIVPYMKYYNVKHIDDIFITSSENYAIGGIPDLLKNVNVENIYIPKNVKVTEKLQDILNLARNNNVGIHYILKDE
;
A
#
# COMPACT_ATOMS: atom_id res chain seq x y z
N ILE A 1 -16.42 -8.28 -0.36
CA ILE A 1 -17.52 -8.31 0.63
C ILE A 1 -18.72 -7.50 0.11
N SER A 2 -18.55 -6.23 -0.27
CA SER A 2 -19.67 -5.40 -0.78
C SER A 2 -20.37 -6.00 -2.00
N ILE A 3 -19.63 -6.68 -2.89
CA ILE A 3 -20.20 -7.37 -4.06
C ILE A 3 -21.04 -8.57 -3.59
N PHE A 4 -20.56 -9.36 -2.65
CA PHE A 4 -21.35 -10.45 -2.06
C PHE A 4 -22.64 -9.94 -1.43
N ALA A 5 -22.53 -8.87 -0.63
CA ALA A 5 -23.70 -8.23 -0.04
C ALA A 5 -24.69 -7.76 -1.11
N GLY A 6 -24.18 -7.16 -2.19
CA GLY A 6 -25.00 -6.71 -3.33
C GLY A 6 -25.72 -7.86 -4.04
N ILE A 7 -25.01 -8.97 -4.29
CA ILE A 7 -25.61 -10.17 -4.91
C ILE A 7 -26.72 -10.76 -4.03
N ILE A 8 -26.47 -10.90 -2.72
CA ILE A 8 -27.45 -11.41 -1.77
C ILE A 8 -28.70 -10.53 -1.73
N LEU A 9 -28.51 -9.21 -1.62
CA LEU A 9 -29.63 -8.26 -1.63
C LEU A 9 -30.40 -8.28 -2.96
N PHE A 10 -29.72 -8.45 -4.08
CA PHE A 10 -30.36 -8.59 -5.39
C PHE A 10 -31.21 -9.85 -5.49
N LEU A 11 -30.68 -11.00 -5.02
CA LEU A 11 -31.43 -12.26 -4.99
C LEU A 11 -32.63 -12.20 -4.04
N LEU A 12 -32.49 -11.48 -2.93
CA LEU A 12 -33.55 -11.32 -1.93
C LEU A 12 -34.46 -10.11 -2.17
N ASN A 13 -34.35 -9.46 -3.31
CA ASN A 13 -35.13 -8.23 -3.64
C ASN A 13 -36.67 -8.48 -3.69
N ARG A 14 -37.07 -9.73 -3.84
CA ARG A 14 -38.49 -10.13 -3.79
C ARG A 14 -39.06 -10.28 -2.37
N PHE A 15 -38.18 -10.34 -1.35
CA PHE A 15 -38.60 -10.50 0.05
C PHE A 15 -38.73 -9.17 0.75
N ASN A 16 -39.39 -9.19 1.91
CA ASN A 16 -39.49 -8.02 2.78
C ASN A 16 -38.08 -7.52 3.14
N ARG A 17 -37.84 -6.21 3.08
CA ARG A 17 -36.57 -5.55 3.38
C ARG A 17 -35.96 -5.99 4.71
N LYS A 18 -36.80 -6.18 5.76
CA LYS A 18 -36.34 -6.63 7.07
C LYS A 18 -35.78 -8.06 7.02
N ILE A 19 -36.46 -8.94 6.25
CA ILE A 19 -36.03 -10.34 6.08
C ILE A 19 -34.71 -10.38 5.28
N ALA A 20 -34.64 -9.64 4.16
CA ALA A 20 -33.45 -9.55 3.34
C ALA A 20 -32.22 -9.04 4.14
N SER A 21 -32.41 -8.00 4.99
CA SER A 21 -31.37 -7.50 5.88
C SER A 21 -30.95 -8.53 6.92
N ALA A 22 -31.90 -9.23 7.55
CA ALA A 22 -31.59 -10.25 8.54
C ALA A 22 -30.78 -11.42 7.95
N VAL A 23 -31.18 -11.91 6.76
CA VAL A 23 -30.46 -12.98 6.03
C VAL A 23 -29.03 -12.51 5.68
N LEU A 24 -28.91 -11.28 5.16
CA LEU A 24 -27.59 -10.71 4.87
C LEU A 24 -26.71 -10.65 6.10
N LEU A 25 -27.21 -10.19 7.24
CA LEU A 25 -26.46 -10.08 8.48
C LEU A 25 -25.95 -11.44 8.98
N VAL A 26 -26.84 -12.47 8.95
CA VAL A 26 -26.46 -13.85 9.31
C VAL A 26 -25.39 -14.38 8.37
N PHE A 27 -25.57 -14.19 7.05
CA PHE A 27 -24.57 -14.61 6.07
C PHE A 27 -23.22 -13.92 6.28
N MET A 28 -23.21 -12.62 6.56
CA MET A 28 -21.98 -11.88 6.82
C MET A 28 -21.27 -12.32 8.10
N ALA A 29 -22.03 -12.68 9.16
CA ALA A 29 -21.45 -13.26 10.37
C ALA A 29 -20.78 -14.60 10.06
N PHE A 30 -21.45 -15.49 9.32
CA PHE A 30 -20.90 -16.76 8.88
C PHE A 30 -19.65 -16.59 8.00
N TYR A 31 -19.69 -15.66 7.04
CA TYR A 31 -18.55 -15.32 6.21
C TYR A 31 -17.35 -14.83 7.04
N CYS A 32 -17.59 -14.04 8.08
CA CYS A 32 -16.53 -13.57 8.98
C CYS A 32 -15.83 -14.75 9.69
N VAL A 33 -16.60 -15.74 10.15
CA VAL A 33 -16.04 -16.95 10.78
C VAL A 33 -15.22 -17.78 9.79
N ILE A 34 -15.73 -18.00 8.57
CA ILE A 34 -15.01 -18.76 7.51
C ILE A 34 -13.67 -18.10 7.17
N THR A 35 -13.62 -16.76 7.13
CA THR A 35 -12.38 -16.03 6.81
C THR A 35 -11.42 -15.90 8.00
N GLY A 36 -11.66 -16.63 9.09
CA GLY A 36 -10.84 -16.59 10.30
C GLY A 36 -10.87 -15.26 11.03
N CYS A 37 -11.98 -14.52 10.93
CA CYS A 37 -12.16 -13.21 11.57
C CYS A 37 -11.02 -12.22 11.24
N ALA A 38 -10.52 -12.25 10.01
CA ALA A 38 -9.48 -11.34 9.57
C ALA A 38 -9.92 -9.87 9.80
N SER A 39 -9.00 -9.02 10.28
CA SER A 39 -9.26 -7.61 10.62
C SER A 39 -9.99 -6.83 9.49
N SER A 40 -9.61 -7.07 8.22
CA SER A 40 -10.28 -6.46 7.06
C SER A 40 -11.73 -6.92 6.89
N THR A 41 -12.02 -8.21 7.17
CA THR A 41 -13.38 -8.77 7.08
C THR A 41 -14.27 -8.23 8.18
N ILE A 42 -13.78 -8.19 9.43
CA ILE A 42 -14.52 -7.64 10.58
C ILE A 42 -14.95 -6.20 10.28
N ARG A 43 -14.04 -5.34 9.81
CA ARG A 43 -14.34 -3.95 9.45
C ARG A 43 -15.46 -3.84 8.42
N ALA A 44 -15.36 -4.59 7.33
CA ALA A 44 -16.34 -4.56 6.27
C ALA A 44 -17.73 -5.07 6.74
N VAL A 45 -17.74 -6.12 7.58
CA VAL A 45 -18.97 -6.66 8.17
C VAL A 45 -19.62 -5.65 9.11
N ILE A 46 -18.86 -4.99 9.98
CA ILE A 46 -19.40 -3.95 10.87
C ILE A 46 -19.97 -2.78 10.08
N MET A 47 -19.25 -2.31 9.03
CA MET A 47 -19.77 -1.25 8.17
C MET A 47 -21.08 -1.65 7.50
N ILE A 48 -21.20 -2.89 7.00
CA ILE A 48 -22.46 -3.40 6.41
C ILE A 48 -23.57 -3.48 7.46
N TYR A 49 -23.25 -3.92 8.68
CA TYR A 49 -24.23 -3.95 9.79
C TYR A 49 -24.77 -2.56 10.11
N VAL A 50 -23.89 -1.58 10.26
CA VAL A 50 -24.27 -0.19 10.55
C VAL A 50 -25.15 0.39 9.40
N LEU A 51 -24.79 0.08 8.16
CA LEU A 51 -25.55 0.48 6.98
C LEU A 51 -26.96 -0.14 6.98
N GLN A 52 -27.06 -1.45 7.22
CA GLN A 52 -28.35 -2.15 7.22
C GLN A 52 -29.23 -1.70 8.39
N LEU A 53 -28.68 -1.52 9.58
CA LEU A 53 -29.43 -0.98 10.73
C LEU A 53 -29.99 0.41 10.42
N GLY A 54 -29.19 1.31 9.82
CA GLY A 54 -29.65 2.63 9.38
C GLY A 54 -30.84 2.55 8.42
N GLN A 55 -30.84 1.60 7.50
CA GLN A 55 -31.95 1.38 6.57
C GLN A 55 -33.21 0.81 7.25
N VAL A 56 -33.03 -0.14 8.19
CA VAL A 56 -34.15 -0.73 8.95
C VAL A 56 -34.86 0.32 9.83
N PHE A 57 -34.10 1.26 10.41
CA PHE A 57 -34.65 2.34 11.22
C PHE A 57 -35.11 3.57 10.43
N TYR A 58 -35.23 3.45 9.08
CA TYR A 58 -35.69 4.52 8.18
C TYR A 58 -34.94 5.86 8.34
N ARG A 59 -33.68 5.82 8.81
CA ARG A 59 -32.82 7.01 8.91
C ARG A 59 -32.27 7.37 7.53
N LYS A 60 -32.18 8.68 7.25
CA LYS A 60 -31.44 9.14 6.05
C LYS A 60 -30.01 8.65 6.13
N TYR A 61 -29.61 7.89 5.13
CA TYR A 61 -28.27 7.33 5.06
C TYR A 61 -27.23 8.43 4.85
N ASN A 62 -26.28 8.52 5.77
CA ASN A 62 -25.09 9.35 5.64
C ASN A 62 -23.86 8.45 5.74
N LEU A 63 -23.13 8.31 4.62
CA LEU A 63 -21.96 7.43 4.52
C LEU A 63 -20.90 7.84 5.55
N ILE A 64 -20.61 9.14 5.67
CA ILE A 64 -19.60 9.67 6.59
C ILE A 64 -19.98 9.35 8.04
N GLY A 65 -21.22 9.64 8.44
CA GLY A 65 -21.70 9.37 9.82
C GLY A 65 -21.69 7.88 10.16
N SER A 66 -22.12 7.00 9.24
CA SER A 66 -22.10 5.55 9.43
C SER A 66 -20.67 5.00 9.54
N THR A 67 -19.74 5.53 8.74
CA THR A 67 -18.33 5.16 8.80
C THR A 67 -17.67 5.63 10.09
N ALA A 68 -17.97 6.86 10.54
CA ALA A 68 -17.48 7.39 11.81
C ALA A 68 -17.97 6.55 12.99
N PHE A 69 -19.24 6.15 12.98
CA PHE A 69 -19.81 5.28 14.02
C PHE A 69 -19.12 3.90 14.03
N ALA A 70 -18.94 3.27 12.86
CA ALA A 70 -18.24 1.99 12.75
C ALA A 70 -16.76 2.09 13.21
N CYS A 71 -16.10 3.20 12.89
CA CYS A 71 -14.74 3.50 13.35
C CYS A 71 -14.67 3.60 14.88
N LEU A 72 -15.57 4.36 15.50
CA LEU A 72 -15.67 4.51 16.95
C LEU A 72 -15.91 3.16 17.62
N MET A 73 -16.85 2.36 17.13
CA MET A 73 -17.15 1.04 17.69
C MET A 73 -15.90 0.16 17.70
N LEU A 74 -15.16 0.10 16.60
CA LEU A 74 -13.92 -0.71 16.53
C LEU A 74 -12.84 -0.20 17.47
N LEU A 75 -12.66 1.12 17.60
CA LEU A 75 -11.67 1.70 18.52
C LEU A 75 -12.02 1.52 20.00
N ILE A 76 -13.30 1.42 20.35
CA ILE A 76 -13.75 1.06 21.71
C ILE A 76 -13.34 -0.38 22.04
N PHE A 77 -13.46 -1.33 21.08
CA PHE A 77 -13.03 -2.72 21.29
C PHE A 77 -11.51 -2.87 21.34
N ASN A 78 -10.81 -2.17 20.46
CA ASN A 78 -9.34 -2.20 20.45
C ASN A 78 -8.78 -0.87 19.91
N PRO A 79 -8.28 0.03 20.78
CA PRO A 79 -7.73 1.32 20.39
C PRO A 79 -6.46 1.20 19.53
N TYR A 80 -5.74 0.08 19.61
CA TYR A 80 -4.52 -0.14 18.80
C TYR A 80 -4.81 -0.31 17.30
N TYR A 81 -6.06 -0.51 16.90
CA TYR A 81 -6.42 -0.52 15.48
C TYR A 81 -6.07 0.77 14.74
N ILE A 82 -5.92 1.90 15.46
CA ILE A 82 -5.52 3.17 14.84
C ILE A 82 -4.14 3.07 14.17
N TYR A 83 -3.26 2.19 14.64
CA TYR A 83 -1.93 1.93 14.08
C TYR A 83 -1.94 0.85 12.99
N ASP A 84 -3.03 0.11 12.81
CA ASP A 84 -3.17 -0.90 11.77
C ASP A 84 -3.30 -0.25 10.41
N ILE A 85 -2.38 -0.60 9.50
CA ILE A 85 -2.34 -0.08 8.13
C ILE A 85 -3.66 -0.31 7.41
N GLY A 86 -4.21 -1.52 7.52
CA GLY A 86 -5.48 -1.89 6.90
C GLY A 86 -6.66 -1.08 7.45
N PHE A 87 -6.66 -0.76 8.76
CA PHE A 87 -7.65 0.10 9.36
C PHE A 87 -7.60 1.51 8.76
N GLN A 88 -6.41 2.11 8.70
CA GLN A 88 -6.22 3.44 8.13
C GLN A 88 -6.64 3.51 6.65
N TYR A 89 -6.25 2.55 5.82
CA TYR A 89 -6.69 2.49 4.42
C TYR A 89 -8.20 2.32 4.30
N SER A 90 -8.79 1.39 5.05
CA SER A 90 -10.22 1.10 4.95
C SER A 90 -11.07 2.31 5.30
N PHE A 91 -10.83 2.91 6.46
CA PHE A 91 -11.60 4.06 6.91
C PHE A 91 -11.26 5.33 6.14
N GLY A 92 -9.99 5.58 5.85
CA GLY A 92 -9.54 6.71 5.04
C GLY A 92 -10.18 6.72 3.64
N CYS A 93 -10.20 5.57 2.95
CA CYS A 93 -10.85 5.46 1.65
C CYS A 93 -12.36 5.68 1.72
N VAL A 94 -13.06 5.09 2.71
CA VAL A 94 -14.53 5.25 2.82
C VAL A 94 -14.90 6.68 3.20
N PHE A 95 -14.14 7.35 4.07
CA PHE A 95 -14.32 8.79 4.34
C PHE A 95 -14.12 9.62 3.08
N THR A 96 -13.08 9.33 2.30
CA THR A 96 -12.82 10.03 1.03
C THR A 96 -13.96 9.82 0.04
N ILE A 97 -14.49 8.60 -0.09
CA ILE A 97 -15.68 8.33 -0.92
C ILE A 97 -16.86 9.19 -0.47
N GLY A 98 -17.12 9.25 0.83
CA GLY A 98 -18.20 10.08 1.38
C GLY A 98 -18.05 11.55 1.04
N MET A 99 -16.85 12.11 1.23
CA MET A 99 -16.55 13.50 0.87
C MET A 99 -16.72 13.79 -0.63
N VAL A 100 -16.22 12.89 -1.49
CA VAL A 100 -16.34 13.06 -2.95
C VAL A 100 -17.79 12.95 -3.41
N PHE A 101 -18.60 12.07 -2.82
CA PHE A 101 -20.02 11.99 -3.14
C PHE A 101 -20.79 13.25 -2.73
N GLU A 102 -20.45 13.91 -1.63
CA GLU A 102 -21.04 15.20 -1.28
C GLU A 102 -20.69 16.29 -2.31
N ILE A 103 -19.44 16.35 -2.77
CA ILE A 103 -19.00 17.26 -3.84
C ILE A 103 -19.78 16.97 -5.13
N ILE A 104 -19.84 15.70 -5.55
CA ILE A 104 -20.58 15.29 -6.77
C ILE A 104 -22.04 15.71 -6.70
N LYS A 105 -22.67 15.59 -5.54
CA LYS A 105 -24.06 15.97 -5.32
C LYS A 105 -24.24 17.49 -5.37
N GLU A 106 -23.39 18.25 -4.70
CA GLU A 106 -23.44 19.71 -4.61
C GLU A 106 -23.28 20.34 -6.00
N TYR A 107 -22.28 19.88 -6.75
CA TYR A 107 -21.98 20.40 -8.09
C TYR A 107 -22.80 19.75 -9.20
N LYS A 108 -23.75 18.86 -8.85
CA LYS A 108 -24.61 18.13 -9.79
C LYS A 108 -23.82 17.50 -10.94
N ILE A 109 -22.66 16.92 -10.63
CA ILE A 109 -21.79 16.34 -11.64
C ILE A 109 -22.50 15.14 -12.27
N GLU A 110 -22.76 15.20 -13.57
CA GLU A 110 -23.38 14.16 -14.36
C GLU A 110 -22.32 13.33 -15.07
N GLY A 111 -22.65 12.06 -15.39
CA GLY A 111 -21.71 11.14 -16.06
C GLY A 111 -21.09 10.11 -15.12
N LYS A 112 -21.38 8.84 -15.39
CA LYS A 112 -20.88 7.70 -14.57
C LYS A 112 -19.36 7.62 -14.59
N PHE A 113 -18.73 7.86 -15.74
CA PHE A 113 -17.27 7.80 -15.88
C PHE A 113 -16.56 8.90 -15.08
N ILE A 114 -17.08 10.14 -15.15
CA ILE A 114 -16.50 11.28 -14.41
C ILE A 114 -16.59 11.04 -12.90
N ARG A 115 -17.73 10.55 -12.42
CA ARG A 115 -17.91 10.21 -10.99
C ARG A 115 -16.94 9.12 -10.55
N LEU A 116 -16.81 8.05 -11.34
CA LEU A 116 -15.89 6.96 -11.07
C LEU A 116 -14.44 7.44 -11.04
N PHE A 117 -14.06 8.25 -12.03
CA PHE A 117 -12.75 8.87 -12.12
C PHE A 117 -12.45 9.72 -10.88
N MET A 118 -13.34 10.61 -10.47
CA MET A 118 -13.16 11.45 -9.29
C MET A 118 -12.98 10.61 -8.03
N VAL A 119 -13.85 9.63 -7.81
CA VAL A 119 -13.78 8.75 -6.64
C VAL A 119 -12.44 8.02 -6.60
N THR A 120 -12.02 7.40 -7.70
CA THR A 120 -10.77 6.63 -7.76
C THR A 120 -9.55 7.52 -7.60
N PHE A 121 -9.55 8.72 -8.19
CA PHE A 121 -8.48 9.69 -8.06
C PHE A 121 -8.29 10.15 -6.61
N PHE A 122 -9.35 10.58 -5.94
CA PHE A 122 -9.25 11.06 -4.56
C PHE A 122 -8.91 9.95 -3.56
N ILE A 123 -9.41 8.73 -3.77
CA ILE A 123 -8.96 7.54 -3.01
C ILE A 123 -7.45 7.34 -3.23
N GLY A 124 -6.99 7.44 -4.47
CA GLY A 124 -5.57 7.36 -4.81
C GLY A 124 -4.74 8.39 -4.04
N VAL A 125 -5.16 9.65 -4.02
CA VAL A 125 -4.45 10.71 -3.27
C VAL A 125 -4.43 10.43 -1.77
N THR A 126 -5.55 10.08 -1.15
CA THR A 126 -5.63 9.78 0.29
C THR A 126 -4.76 8.57 0.65
N SER A 127 -4.80 7.52 -0.16
CA SER A 127 -4.00 6.32 0.08
C SER A 127 -2.51 6.60 -0.01
N LYS A 128 -2.05 7.54 -0.88
CA LYS A 128 -0.63 7.89 -0.96
C LYS A 128 -0.08 8.54 0.30
N VAL A 129 -0.89 9.33 1.02
CA VAL A 129 -0.48 9.89 2.31
C VAL A 129 -0.19 8.78 3.32
N ILE A 130 -1.07 7.77 3.38
CA ILE A 130 -0.91 6.61 4.26
C ILE A 130 0.28 5.74 3.81
N THR A 131 0.43 5.52 2.50
CA THR A 131 1.56 4.77 1.91
C THR A 131 2.90 5.43 2.27
N ALA A 132 3.02 6.76 2.12
CA ALA A 132 4.24 7.49 2.44
C ALA A 132 4.66 7.31 3.90
N TYR A 133 3.70 7.32 4.82
CA TYR A 133 3.96 7.13 6.25
C TYR A 133 4.46 5.72 6.59
N HIS A 134 3.86 4.67 5.99
CA HIS A 134 4.18 3.29 6.36
C HIS A 134 5.30 2.65 5.53
N PHE A 135 5.42 3.05 4.26
CA PHE A 135 6.35 2.41 3.33
C PHE A 135 7.51 3.30 2.90
N TYR A 136 7.53 4.56 3.34
CA TYR A 136 8.60 5.54 3.08
C TYR A 136 8.91 5.74 1.59
N SER A 137 7.96 5.38 0.74
CA SER A 137 8.08 5.48 -0.71
C SER A 137 6.73 5.77 -1.36
N LEU A 138 6.76 6.47 -2.48
CA LEU A 138 5.59 6.77 -3.28
C LEU A 138 5.82 6.32 -4.72
N ASN A 139 4.76 5.78 -5.31
CA ASN A 139 4.66 5.63 -6.75
C ASN A 139 3.47 6.48 -7.23
N PRO A 140 3.70 7.69 -7.78
CA PRO A 140 2.62 8.55 -8.26
C PRO A 140 1.80 7.92 -9.38
N ILE A 141 2.44 7.07 -10.20
CA ILE A 141 1.83 6.45 -11.38
C ILE A 141 0.78 5.40 -10.99
N ASP A 142 0.85 4.82 -9.77
CA ASP A 142 -0.18 3.89 -9.28
C ASP A 142 -1.58 4.49 -9.27
N ILE A 143 -1.73 5.81 -9.17
CA ILE A 143 -3.04 6.46 -9.25
C ILE A 143 -3.67 6.17 -10.61
N ILE A 144 -2.88 6.27 -11.69
CA ILE A 144 -3.32 5.99 -13.06
C ILE A 144 -3.64 4.50 -13.22
N SER A 145 -2.77 3.61 -12.71
CA SER A 145 -3.02 2.17 -12.73
C SER A 145 -4.31 1.81 -12.02
N ASN A 146 -4.53 2.37 -10.83
CA ASN A 146 -5.74 2.14 -10.06
C ASN A 146 -7.00 2.64 -10.76
N MET A 147 -6.90 3.73 -11.53
CA MET A 147 -8.02 4.25 -12.32
C MET A 147 -8.45 3.28 -13.43
N ILE A 148 -7.53 2.46 -13.93
CA ILE A 148 -7.81 1.45 -14.94
C ILE A 148 -8.22 0.13 -14.28
N ILE A 149 -7.46 -0.34 -13.30
CA ILE A 149 -7.60 -1.67 -12.68
C ILE A 149 -8.86 -1.74 -11.81
N VAL A 150 -9.12 -0.73 -10.95
CA VAL A 150 -10.23 -0.77 -9.98
C VAL A 150 -11.60 -0.94 -10.63
N PRO A 151 -11.96 -0.20 -11.72
CA PRO A 151 -13.21 -0.47 -12.45
C PRO A 151 -13.27 -1.88 -13.02
N CYS A 152 -12.17 -2.36 -13.60
CA CYS A 152 -12.13 -3.69 -14.23
C CYS A 152 -12.31 -4.81 -13.19
N VAL A 153 -11.69 -4.70 -12.01
CA VAL A 153 -11.85 -5.69 -10.92
C VAL A 153 -13.32 -5.84 -10.52
N SER A 154 -14.12 -4.77 -10.59
CA SER A 154 -15.54 -4.83 -10.28
C SER A 154 -16.34 -5.75 -11.20
N PHE A 155 -15.87 -5.98 -12.43
CA PHE A 155 -16.46 -6.95 -13.38
C PHE A 155 -15.80 -8.32 -13.29
N VAL A 156 -14.48 -8.37 -13.09
CA VAL A 156 -13.71 -9.63 -13.02
C VAL A 156 -14.12 -10.49 -11.82
N LEU A 157 -14.32 -9.86 -10.66
CA LEU A 157 -14.64 -10.59 -9.43
C LEU A 157 -15.97 -11.36 -9.50
N PRO A 158 -17.10 -10.81 -10.00
CA PRO A 158 -18.32 -11.59 -10.26
C PRO A 158 -18.11 -12.74 -11.22
N ILE A 159 -17.31 -12.57 -12.28
CA ILE A 159 -17.00 -13.64 -13.25
C ILE A 159 -16.24 -14.77 -12.55
N CYS A 160 -15.24 -14.48 -11.71
CA CYS A 160 -14.53 -15.48 -10.93
C CYS A 160 -15.48 -16.25 -10.00
N LEU A 161 -16.38 -15.55 -9.31
CA LEU A 161 -17.37 -16.20 -8.44
C LEU A 161 -18.31 -17.12 -9.20
N LEU A 162 -18.81 -16.69 -10.36
CA LEU A 162 -19.62 -17.53 -11.24
C LEU A 162 -18.87 -18.74 -11.75
N ALA A 163 -17.60 -18.54 -12.16
CA ALA A 163 -16.76 -19.63 -12.63
C ALA A 163 -16.52 -20.68 -11.53
N ILE A 164 -16.30 -20.27 -10.28
CA ILE A 164 -16.18 -21.17 -9.13
C ILE A 164 -17.49 -21.92 -8.88
N ALA A 165 -18.63 -21.20 -8.82
CA ALA A 165 -19.94 -21.78 -8.56
C ALA A 165 -20.31 -22.82 -9.62
N VAL A 166 -20.12 -22.51 -10.91
CA VAL A 166 -20.39 -23.45 -12.01
C VAL A 166 -19.35 -24.56 -12.05
N GLY A 167 -18.11 -24.29 -11.70
CA GLY A 167 -17.02 -25.26 -11.62
C GLY A 167 -17.26 -26.36 -10.60
N CYS A 168 -18.02 -26.09 -9.52
CA CYS A 168 -18.46 -27.12 -8.57
C CYS A 168 -19.37 -28.17 -9.20
N PHE A 169 -20.10 -27.83 -10.27
CA PHE A 169 -20.98 -28.77 -10.99
C PHE A 169 -20.31 -29.35 -12.24
N SER A 170 -19.50 -28.54 -12.94
CA SER A 170 -18.78 -28.94 -14.15
C SER A 170 -17.47 -28.16 -14.29
N ALA A 171 -16.36 -28.85 -14.09
CA ALA A 171 -15.02 -28.22 -14.21
C ALA A 171 -14.77 -27.59 -15.59
N SER A 172 -15.23 -28.26 -16.67
CA SER A 172 -15.06 -27.75 -18.04
C SER A 172 -15.79 -26.45 -18.29
N LEU A 173 -17.01 -26.30 -17.79
CA LEU A 173 -17.76 -25.03 -17.89
C LEU A 173 -17.16 -23.94 -17.01
N GLY A 174 -16.69 -24.28 -15.80
CA GLY A 174 -15.99 -23.36 -14.92
C GLY A 174 -14.75 -22.76 -15.58
N VAL A 175 -13.94 -23.57 -16.25
CA VAL A 175 -12.76 -23.11 -17.00
C VAL A 175 -13.12 -22.18 -18.14
N ILE A 176 -14.20 -22.47 -18.89
CA ILE A 176 -14.65 -21.61 -19.99
C ILE A 176 -15.07 -20.23 -19.47
N ILE A 177 -15.83 -20.19 -18.38
CA ILE A 177 -16.28 -18.93 -17.75
C ILE A 177 -15.08 -18.13 -17.17
N MET A 178 -14.02 -18.80 -16.73
CA MET A 178 -12.84 -18.16 -16.16
C MET A 178 -11.94 -17.48 -17.21
N LYS A 179 -11.98 -17.89 -18.49
CA LYS A 179 -11.12 -17.32 -19.54
C LYS A 179 -11.11 -15.79 -19.61
N PRO A 180 -12.25 -15.07 -19.60
CA PRO A 180 -12.25 -13.61 -19.61
C PRO A 180 -11.56 -13.00 -18.39
N ALA A 181 -11.66 -13.66 -17.22
CA ALA A 181 -10.98 -13.19 -16.02
C ALA A 181 -9.46 -13.37 -16.12
N ILE A 182 -8.99 -14.48 -16.69
CA ILE A 182 -7.56 -14.72 -16.95
C ILE A 182 -7.01 -13.63 -17.88
N MET A 183 -7.68 -13.34 -18.99
CA MET A 183 -7.27 -12.26 -19.90
C MET A 183 -7.21 -10.89 -19.19
N ALA A 184 -8.13 -10.62 -18.28
CA ALA A 184 -8.10 -9.39 -17.49
C ALA A 184 -6.91 -9.36 -16.51
N PHE A 185 -6.53 -10.49 -15.90
CA PHE A 185 -5.34 -10.56 -15.05
C PHE A 185 -4.06 -10.37 -15.84
N ASP A 186 -3.94 -10.95 -17.05
CA ASP A 186 -2.80 -10.72 -17.95
C ASP A 186 -2.69 -9.23 -18.32
N PHE A 187 -3.82 -8.59 -18.60
CA PHE A 187 -3.86 -7.15 -18.84
C PHE A 187 -3.41 -6.34 -17.61
N PHE A 188 -3.85 -6.72 -16.38
CA PHE A 188 -3.39 -6.07 -15.15
C PHE A 188 -1.89 -6.21 -14.95
N ASP A 189 -1.33 -7.37 -15.26
CA ASP A 189 0.11 -7.61 -15.19
C ASP A 189 0.90 -6.69 -16.14
N ILE A 190 0.41 -6.52 -17.37
CA ILE A 190 0.99 -5.58 -18.34
C ILE A 190 0.96 -4.14 -17.81
N VAL A 191 -0.20 -3.69 -17.28
CA VAL A 191 -0.33 -2.34 -16.71
C VAL A 191 0.61 -2.15 -15.52
N CYS A 192 0.71 -3.13 -14.62
CA CYS A 192 1.60 -3.08 -13.47
C CYS A 192 3.09 -3.06 -13.89
N LYS A 193 3.50 -3.89 -14.85
CA LYS A 193 4.87 -3.89 -15.38
C LYS A 193 5.22 -2.56 -16.03
N PHE A 194 4.31 -1.98 -16.81
CA PHE A 194 4.52 -0.67 -17.41
C PHE A 194 4.74 0.42 -16.34
N THR A 195 3.94 0.41 -15.28
CA THR A 195 4.04 1.44 -14.23
C THR A 195 5.25 1.24 -13.31
N THR A 196 5.66 0.00 -13.04
CA THR A 196 6.87 -0.29 -12.25
C THR A 196 8.16 -0.06 -13.02
N GLY A 197 8.14 -0.17 -14.36
CA GLY A 197 9.29 0.07 -15.23
C GLY A 197 9.64 1.55 -15.46
N THR A 198 8.84 2.49 -14.93
CA THR A 198 9.08 3.91 -15.11
C THR A 198 10.07 4.46 -14.08
N ALA A 199 10.88 5.45 -14.44
CA ALA A 199 11.85 6.10 -13.55
C ALA A 199 11.21 6.74 -12.28
N PHE A 200 9.91 6.99 -12.30
CA PHE A 200 9.16 7.56 -11.19
C PHE A 200 8.52 6.52 -10.27
N SER A 201 8.72 5.21 -10.53
CA SER A 201 8.03 4.13 -9.82
C SER A 201 8.45 3.98 -8.36
N ASN A 202 9.67 4.37 -7.98
CA ASN A 202 10.24 4.20 -6.65
C ASN A 202 10.77 5.52 -6.09
N TYR A 203 9.87 6.49 -5.89
CA TYR A 203 10.28 7.74 -5.24
C TYR A 203 10.34 7.55 -3.72
N PHE A 204 11.54 7.58 -3.15
CA PHE A 204 11.74 7.54 -1.69
C PHE A 204 11.33 8.88 -1.09
N THR A 205 10.43 8.84 -0.12
CA THR A 205 9.95 10.03 0.60
C THR A 205 10.73 10.31 1.88
N GLY A 206 11.44 9.29 2.36
CA GLY A 206 12.00 9.29 3.71
C GLY A 206 10.91 9.09 4.78
N ALA A 207 11.35 9.06 6.03
CA ALA A 207 10.45 8.98 7.17
C ALA A 207 9.59 10.25 7.24
N VAL A 208 8.29 10.07 7.01
CA VAL A 208 7.31 11.15 7.19
C VAL A 208 6.87 11.14 8.65
N PRO A 209 7.14 12.20 9.44
CA PRO A 209 6.70 12.26 10.83
C PRO A 209 5.18 12.10 10.94
N LEU A 210 4.70 11.46 12.01
CA LEU A 210 3.26 11.30 12.27
C LEU A 210 2.53 12.64 12.19
N LEU A 211 3.12 13.70 12.75
CA LEU A 211 2.56 15.04 12.71
C LEU A 211 2.33 15.52 11.26
N THR A 212 3.32 15.35 10.38
CA THR A 212 3.20 15.73 8.96
C THR A 212 2.12 14.92 8.25
N THR A 213 2.01 13.62 8.55
CA THR A 213 0.96 12.77 7.99
C THR A 213 -0.43 13.24 8.42
N VAL A 214 -0.62 13.56 9.70
CA VAL A 214 -1.88 14.13 10.22
C VAL A 214 -2.19 15.47 9.55
N ILE A 215 -1.19 16.33 9.40
CA ILE A 215 -1.34 17.63 8.72
C ILE A 215 -1.77 17.43 7.26
N MET A 216 -1.19 16.46 6.54
CA MET A 216 -1.58 16.15 5.16
C MET A 216 -3.02 15.63 5.07
N LEU A 217 -3.46 14.79 6.02
CA LEU A 217 -4.85 14.33 6.07
C LEU A 217 -5.82 15.48 6.40
N LEU A 218 -5.46 16.37 7.34
CA LEU A 218 -6.23 17.57 7.63
C LEU A 218 -6.29 18.52 6.43
N LEU A 219 -5.20 18.64 5.67
CA LEU A 219 -5.19 19.41 4.42
C LEU A 219 -6.25 18.90 3.44
N ILE A 220 -6.38 17.59 3.26
CA ILE A 220 -7.42 17.00 2.42
C ILE A 220 -8.82 17.38 2.91
N VAL A 221 -9.05 17.33 4.23
CA VAL A 221 -10.34 17.72 4.83
C VAL A 221 -10.64 19.20 4.65
N PHE A 222 -9.65 20.09 4.84
CA PHE A 222 -9.81 21.53 4.65
C PHE A 222 -10.04 21.89 3.18
N LEU A 223 -9.33 21.25 2.25
CA LEU A 223 -9.56 21.39 0.81
C LEU A 223 -10.98 20.95 0.43
N TYR A 224 -11.44 19.80 0.95
CA TYR A 224 -12.80 19.35 0.77
C TYR A 224 -13.82 20.39 1.26
N LYS A 225 -13.65 20.91 2.49
CA LYS A 225 -14.54 21.93 3.05
C LYS A 225 -14.50 23.22 2.23
N PHE A 226 -13.32 23.67 1.80
CA PHE A 226 -13.18 24.84 0.93
C PHE A 226 -13.94 24.66 -0.39
N VAL A 227 -13.76 23.51 -1.05
CA VAL A 227 -14.47 23.21 -2.30
C VAL A 227 -15.99 23.21 -2.09
N LEU A 228 -16.48 22.61 -0.99
CA LEU A 228 -17.91 22.46 -0.72
C LEU A 228 -18.57 23.81 -0.35
N THR A 229 -17.93 24.61 0.51
CA THR A 229 -18.53 25.82 1.08
C THR A 229 -18.08 27.11 0.40
N ARG A 230 -16.99 27.09 -0.38
CA ARG A 230 -16.32 28.23 -1.00
C ARG A 230 -15.96 29.36 -0.03
N GLN A 231 -15.82 29.05 1.26
CA GLN A 231 -15.51 30.05 2.29
C GLN A 231 -14.00 30.25 2.39
N LEU A 232 -13.54 31.50 2.27
CA LEU A 232 -12.12 31.86 2.35
C LEU A 232 -11.48 31.56 3.70
N ILE A 233 -12.27 31.34 4.75
CA ILE A 233 -11.76 30.97 6.08
C ILE A 233 -10.93 29.67 6.06
N TYR A 234 -11.18 28.77 5.11
CA TYR A 234 -10.42 27.52 4.97
C TYR A 234 -9.08 27.69 4.25
N VAL A 235 -8.82 28.84 3.61
CA VAL A 235 -7.55 29.11 2.93
C VAL A 235 -6.40 29.23 3.94
N LEU A 236 -6.65 29.87 5.08
CA LEU A 236 -5.63 30.06 6.12
C LEU A 236 -5.11 28.73 6.70
N PRO A 237 -5.94 27.78 7.18
CA PRO A 237 -5.46 26.48 7.62
C PRO A 237 -4.82 25.65 6.49
N ILE A 238 -5.27 25.79 5.24
CA ILE A 238 -4.63 25.14 4.08
C ILE A 238 -3.19 25.64 3.93
N MET A 239 -2.98 26.96 3.93
CA MET A 239 -1.64 27.56 3.85
C MET A 239 -0.75 27.14 5.02
N LEU A 240 -1.30 27.13 6.24
CA LEU A 240 -0.59 26.65 7.43
C LEU A 240 -0.16 25.20 7.31
N CYS A 241 -1.04 24.31 6.84
CA CYS A 241 -0.71 22.90 6.61
C CYS A 241 0.43 22.75 5.59
N ILE A 242 0.38 23.48 4.47
CA ILE A 242 1.43 23.46 3.45
C ILE A 242 2.76 23.96 4.01
N PHE A 243 2.75 25.01 4.82
CA PHE A 243 3.95 25.56 5.47
C PHE A 243 4.58 24.54 6.43
N LEU A 244 3.77 23.93 7.29
CA LEU A 244 4.23 22.94 8.27
C LEU A 244 4.81 21.68 7.60
N CYS A 245 4.30 21.28 6.43
CA CYS A 245 4.84 20.15 5.67
C CYS A 245 6.27 20.40 5.12
N ARG A 246 6.74 21.64 5.08
CA ARG A 246 8.10 21.98 4.62
C ARG A 246 9.18 21.82 5.69
N ILE A 247 8.82 21.62 6.95
CA ILE A 247 9.77 21.45 8.04
C ILE A 247 10.38 20.04 7.91
N LYS A 248 11.65 19.98 7.50
CA LYS A 248 12.41 18.74 7.44
C LYS A 248 13.14 18.50 8.77
N PRO A 249 13.23 17.23 9.24
CA PRO A 249 14.11 16.91 10.37
C PRO A 249 15.58 17.08 9.94
N THR A 250 16.42 17.48 10.89
CA THR A 250 17.87 17.58 10.70
C THR A 250 18.47 16.19 10.49
N GLU A 251 19.33 16.07 9.50
CA GLU A 251 20.10 14.85 9.26
C GLU A 251 21.33 14.85 10.22
N TYR A 252 21.60 13.69 10.81
CA TYR A 252 22.74 13.50 11.71
C TYR A 252 23.67 12.42 11.13
N ASN A 253 24.98 12.63 11.31
CA ASN A 253 25.98 11.62 11.04
C ASN A 253 25.81 10.48 12.03
N ARG A 254 25.79 9.23 11.54
CA ARG A 254 25.56 8.06 12.39
C ARG A 254 26.10 6.76 11.80
N ILE A 255 26.35 5.83 12.69
CA ILE A 255 26.64 4.44 12.36
C ILE A 255 25.50 3.61 12.94
N ASP A 256 24.78 2.90 12.09
CA ASP A 256 23.64 2.08 12.49
C ASP A 256 23.96 0.59 12.24
N VAL A 257 23.84 -0.22 13.29
CA VAL A 257 23.96 -1.67 13.20
C VAL A 257 22.56 -2.26 13.02
N LEU A 258 22.30 -2.83 11.86
CA LEU A 258 20.97 -3.35 11.54
C LEU A 258 20.82 -4.78 12.08
N SER A 259 19.65 -5.03 12.69
CA SER A 259 19.29 -6.38 13.15
C SER A 259 18.88 -7.24 11.94
N ALA A 260 19.87 -7.89 11.34
CA ALA A 260 19.73 -8.76 10.16
C ALA A 260 19.60 -10.25 10.52
N GLY A 261 19.03 -10.57 11.68
CA GLY A 261 18.94 -11.91 12.24
C GLY A 261 20.23 -12.31 12.97
N LYS A 262 20.83 -13.46 12.60
CA LYS A 262 22.15 -13.89 13.11
C LYS A 262 23.30 -13.40 12.23
N ALA A 263 23.11 -12.24 11.58
CA ALA A 263 24.03 -11.73 10.57
C ALA A 263 24.28 -10.24 10.77
N GLU A 264 25.39 -9.76 10.24
CA GLU A 264 25.85 -8.40 10.40
C GLU A 264 25.52 -7.56 9.17
N CYS A 265 25.00 -6.37 9.39
CA CYS A 265 24.88 -5.31 8.41
C CYS A 265 25.07 -3.98 9.13
N VAL A 266 26.11 -3.25 8.79
CA VAL A 266 26.40 -1.95 9.37
C VAL A 266 26.26 -0.90 8.27
N VAL A 267 25.52 0.17 8.56
CA VAL A 267 25.37 1.32 7.67
C VAL A 267 26.06 2.51 8.29
N ILE A 268 26.97 3.11 7.55
CA ILE A 268 27.69 4.31 7.92
C ILE A 268 27.13 5.46 7.10
N ARG A 269 26.66 6.51 7.76
CA ARG A 269 26.21 7.74 7.08
C ARG A 269 26.94 8.94 7.66
N ASP A 270 27.63 9.65 6.80
CA ASP A 270 28.36 10.86 7.14
C ASP A 270 28.14 11.91 6.05
N ALA A 271 27.37 12.95 6.37
CA ALA A 271 26.96 13.98 5.43
C ALA A 271 26.43 13.40 4.11
N ASP A 272 27.22 13.46 3.06
CA ASP A 272 26.87 12.99 1.71
C ASP A 272 27.35 11.55 1.44
N TYR A 273 28.09 10.91 2.36
CA TYR A 273 28.65 9.57 2.19
C TYR A 273 27.76 8.50 2.83
N VAL A 274 27.51 7.42 2.11
CA VAL A 274 26.80 6.24 2.61
C VAL A 274 27.60 4.97 2.29
N GLY A 275 28.15 4.36 3.33
CA GLY A 275 28.85 3.08 3.25
C GLY A 275 28.06 1.96 3.90
N ILE A 276 28.15 0.75 3.36
CA ILE A 276 27.53 -0.46 3.92
C ILE A 276 28.60 -1.53 4.12
N ILE A 277 28.62 -2.13 5.30
CA ILE A 277 29.45 -3.29 5.58
C ILE A 277 28.55 -4.51 5.72
N ASN A 278 28.70 -5.46 4.81
CA ASN A 278 27.93 -6.68 4.67
C ASN A 278 26.43 -6.43 4.37
N GLY A 279 25.75 -7.47 3.91
CA GLY A 279 24.34 -7.43 3.49
C GLY A 279 23.41 -8.32 4.34
N GLY A 280 23.89 -8.80 5.48
CA GLY A 280 23.09 -9.70 6.32
C GLY A 280 22.87 -11.08 5.73
N LYS A 281 21.96 -11.87 6.30
CA LYS A 281 21.79 -13.30 6.01
C LYS A 281 21.13 -13.55 4.65
N TYR A 282 21.71 -14.48 3.89
CA TYR A 282 21.12 -15.02 2.66
C TYR A 282 20.11 -16.14 2.96
N GLY A 283 19.02 -16.21 2.23
CA GLY A 283 18.01 -17.29 2.33
C GLY A 283 16.62 -16.78 2.69
N ASN A 284 15.79 -17.62 3.29
CA ASN A 284 14.35 -17.38 3.56
C ASN A 284 14.00 -16.13 4.39
N SER A 285 14.95 -15.41 4.91
CA SER A 285 14.73 -14.25 5.78
C SER A 285 14.50 -12.92 5.04
N ALA A 286 14.65 -12.87 3.71
CA ALA A 286 14.45 -11.65 2.92
C ALA A 286 15.04 -10.39 3.60
N THR A 287 16.29 -10.51 4.13
CA THR A 287 16.93 -9.45 4.94
C THR A 287 17.07 -8.16 4.17
N GLY A 288 17.40 -8.25 2.87
CA GLY A 288 17.47 -7.08 2.00
C GLY A 288 16.13 -6.39 1.89
N GLU A 289 15.09 -7.12 1.52
CA GLU A 289 13.75 -6.58 1.28
C GLU A 289 13.05 -6.10 2.56
N LYS A 290 13.23 -6.80 3.69
CA LYS A 290 12.50 -6.50 4.93
C LYS A 290 13.24 -5.58 5.91
N VAL A 291 14.57 -5.48 5.82
CA VAL A 291 15.38 -4.70 6.76
C VAL A 291 16.16 -3.60 6.06
N ILE A 292 17.01 -3.96 5.08
CA ILE A 292 17.97 -3.00 4.53
C ILE A 292 17.29 -2.01 3.58
N VAL A 293 16.48 -2.47 2.64
CA VAL A 293 15.76 -1.58 1.71
C VAL A 293 14.77 -0.66 2.44
N PRO A 294 13.96 -1.12 3.42
CA PRO A 294 13.15 -0.22 4.24
C PRO A 294 13.97 0.81 5.03
N TYR A 295 15.15 0.43 5.54
CA TYR A 295 16.06 1.37 6.18
C TYR A 295 16.51 2.47 5.20
N MET A 296 16.93 2.11 3.99
CA MET A 296 17.31 3.09 2.96
C MET A 296 16.15 4.01 2.60
N LYS A 297 14.94 3.46 2.46
CA LYS A 297 13.71 4.23 2.21
C LYS A 297 13.40 5.18 3.37
N TYR A 298 13.53 4.70 4.62
CA TYR A 298 13.27 5.50 5.83
C TYR A 298 14.13 6.75 5.88
N TYR A 299 15.42 6.62 5.56
CA TYR A 299 16.37 7.72 5.57
C TYR A 299 16.52 8.43 4.22
N ASN A 300 15.69 8.10 3.23
CA ASN A 300 15.75 8.67 1.87
C ASN A 300 17.10 8.49 1.17
N VAL A 301 17.81 7.41 1.46
CA VAL A 301 19.09 7.06 0.83
C VAL A 301 18.80 6.49 -0.55
N LYS A 302 19.16 7.23 -1.59
CA LYS A 302 18.97 6.85 -3.00
C LYS A 302 20.25 6.37 -3.66
N HIS A 303 21.38 6.68 -3.04
CA HIS A 303 22.72 6.37 -3.52
C HIS A 303 23.54 5.77 -2.37
N ILE A 304 24.33 4.77 -2.69
CA ILE A 304 25.31 4.14 -1.79
C ILE A 304 26.65 4.26 -2.48
N ASP A 305 27.61 4.89 -1.81
CA ASP A 305 28.94 5.08 -2.36
C ASP A 305 29.70 3.77 -2.37
N ASP A 306 29.74 3.07 -1.23
CA ASP A 306 30.57 1.90 -1.07
C ASP A 306 29.86 0.77 -0.33
N ILE A 307 30.00 -0.46 -0.85
CA ILE A 307 29.59 -1.70 -0.16
C ILE A 307 30.84 -2.54 0.10
N PHE A 308 31.11 -2.81 1.37
CA PHE A 308 32.20 -3.68 1.79
C PHE A 308 31.68 -5.08 2.10
N ILE A 309 32.12 -6.08 1.33
CA ILE A 309 31.80 -7.50 1.55
C ILE A 309 32.96 -8.15 2.24
N THR A 310 32.83 -8.46 3.52
CA THR A 310 33.95 -9.04 4.31
C THR A 310 34.11 -10.56 4.10
N SER A 311 33.05 -11.25 3.68
CA SER A 311 33.04 -12.71 3.48
C SER A 311 32.04 -13.10 2.38
N SER A 312 32.30 -14.22 1.70
CA SER A 312 31.37 -14.85 0.75
C SER A 312 30.30 -15.72 1.41
N GLU A 313 30.29 -15.77 2.72
CA GLU A 313 29.36 -16.57 3.49
C GLU A 313 27.94 -16.01 3.46
N ASN A 314 26.97 -16.89 3.65
CA ASN A 314 25.55 -16.53 3.57
C ASN A 314 25.13 -15.43 4.56
N TYR A 315 25.86 -15.21 5.64
CA TYR A 315 25.54 -14.15 6.63
C TYR A 315 26.01 -12.75 6.20
N ALA A 316 26.87 -12.64 5.20
CA ALA A 316 27.44 -11.37 4.77
C ALA A 316 26.83 -10.80 3.49
N ILE A 317 26.27 -11.64 2.61
CA ILE A 317 25.90 -11.26 1.24
C ILE A 317 24.39 -11.21 0.98
N GLY A 318 23.56 -11.58 1.95
CA GLY A 318 22.15 -11.91 1.74
C GLY A 318 21.27 -10.79 1.18
N GLY A 319 21.44 -9.58 1.64
CA GLY A 319 20.61 -8.43 1.22
C GLY A 319 21.19 -7.62 0.06
N ILE A 320 22.40 -7.93 -0.40
CA ILE A 320 23.07 -7.16 -1.46
C ILE A 320 22.28 -7.21 -2.80
N PRO A 321 21.75 -8.36 -3.24
CA PRO A 321 20.93 -8.39 -4.47
C PRO A 321 19.74 -7.45 -4.45
N ASP A 322 19.08 -7.33 -3.29
CA ASP A 322 17.92 -6.45 -3.14
C ASP A 322 18.32 -4.98 -3.10
N LEU A 323 19.48 -4.65 -2.53
CA LEU A 323 20.07 -3.31 -2.61
C LEU A 323 20.35 -2.91 -4.06
N LEU A 324 21.06 -3.75 -4.81
CA LEU A 324 21.42 -3.52 -6.20
C LEU A 324 20.21 -3.33 -7.13
N LYS A 325 19.04 -3.86 -6.75
CA LYS A 325 17.78 -3.67 -7.50
C LYS A 325 17.04 -2.40 -7.15
N ASN A 326 17.21 -1.86 -5.94
CA ASN A 326 16.37 -0.79 -5.41
C ASN A 326 17.11 0.54 -5.20
N VAL A 327 18.44 0.52 -5.07
CA VAL A 327 19.27 1.68 -4.76
C VAL A 327 20.46 1.73 -5.72
N ASN A 328 20.87 2.91 -6.12
CA ASN A 328 22.08 3.07 -6.93
C ASN A 328 23.31 2.83 -6.06
N VAL A 329 24.18 1.92 -6.49
CA VAL A 329 25.44 1.60 -5.80
C VAL A 329 26.59 2.00 -6.73
N GLU A 330 27.61 2.66 -6.20
CA GLU A 330 28.75 3.08 -6.98
C GLU A 330 29.85 2.00 -6.99
N ASN A 331 30.28 1.56 -5.81
CA ASN A 331 31.38 0.61 -5.69
C ASN A 331 31.07 -0.57 -4.76
N ILE A 332 31.68 -1.71 -5.06
CA ILE A 332 31.70 -2.89 -4.21
C ILE A 332 33.15 -3.30 -3.96
N TYR A 333 33.53 -3.40 -2.70
CA TYR A 333 34.88 -3.79 -2.25
C TYR A 333 34.87 -5.19 -1.67
N ILE A 334 35.79 -6.05 -2.16
CA ILE A 334 35.90 -7.45 -1.76
C ILE A 334 37.36 -7.78 -1.48
N PRO A 335 37.73 -8.42 -0.35
CA PRO A 335 39.08 -8.88 -0.09
C PRO A 335 39.52 -9.93 -1.13
N LYS A 336 40.73 -9.83 -1.69
CA LYS A 336 41.28 -10.76 -2.68
C LYS A 336 41.34 -12.23 -2.22
N ASN A 337 41.42 -12.45 -0.92
CA ASN A 337 41.48 -13.78 -0.32
C ASN A 337 40.14 -14.45 -0.09
N VAL A 338 39.01 -13.78 -0.43
CA VAL A 338 37.69 -14.36 -0.28
C VAL A 338 37.42 -15.36 -1.39
N LYS A 339 37.03 -16.57 -1.03
CA LYS A 339 36.61 -17.61 -2.00
C LYS A 339 35.33 -17.17 -2.70
N VAL A 340 35.36 -17.10 -4.01
CA VAL A 340 34.19 -16.76 -4.80
C VAL A 340 33.25 -17.97 -4.83
N THR A 341 32.14 -17.88 -4.11
CA THR A 341 31.06 -18.86 -4.14
C THR A 341 30.13 -18.56 -5.33
N GLU A 342 29.33 -19.55 -5.76
CA GLU A 342 28.34 -19.39 -6.83
C GLU A 342 27.41 -18.18 -6.57
N LYS A 343 26.93 -18.03 -5.34
CA LYS A 343 26.09 -16.91 -4.93
C LYS A 343 26.76 -15.55 -5.02
N LEU A 344 28.03 -15.46 -4.61
CA LEU A 344 28.79 -14.23 -4.75
C LEU A 344 29.01 -13.90 -6.23
N GLN A 345 29.24 -14.92 -7.07
CA GLN A 345 29.36 -14.74 -8.53
C GLN A 345 28.08 -14.16 -9.12
N ASP A 346 26.90 -14.62 -8.71
CA ASP A 346 25.61 -14.08 -9.14
C ASP A 346 25.45 -12.60 -8.76
N ILE A 347 25.87 -12.23 -7.54
CA ILE A 347 25.87 -10.84 -7.07
C ILE A 347 26.81 -9.98 -7.91
N LEU A 348 28.02 -10.47 -8.22
CA LEU A 348 28.97 -9.75 -9.06
C LEU A 348 28.48 -9.58 -10.49
N ASN A 349 27.80 -10.58 -11.04
CA ASN A 349 27.17 -10.48 -12.34
C ASN A 349 26.04 -9.42 -12.34
N LEU A 350 25.23 -9.39 -11.30
CA LEU A 350 24.19 -8.37 -11.10
C LEU A 350 24.80 -6.96 -10.98
N ALA A 351 25.90 -6.83 -10.23
CA ALA A 351 26.62 -5.57 -10.07
C ALA A 351 27.17 -5.06 -11.39
N ARG A 352 27.79 -5.94 -12.20
CA ARG A 352 28.27 -5.59 -13.54
C ARG A 352 27.15 -5.13 -14.48
N ASN A 353 26.00 -5.80 -14.44
CA ASN A 353 24.83 -5.41 -15.23
C ASN A 353 24.29 -4.03 -14.85
N ASN A 354 24.50 -3.61 -13.60
CA ASN A 354 24.10 -2.29 -13.09
C ASN A 354 25.24 -1.24 -13.20
N ASN A 355 26.36 -1.55 -13.87
CA ASN A 355 27.55 -0.69 -14.01
C ASN A 355 28.20 -0.30 -12.66
N VAL A 356 28.17 -1.17 -11.65
CA VAL A 356 28.80 -0.97 -10.35
C VAL A 356 30.27 -1.28 -10.43
N GLY A 357 31.13 -0.40 -9.87
CA GLY A 357 32.58 -0.63 -9.74
C GLY A 357 32.87 -1.81 -8.81
N ILE A 358 33.69 -2.77 -9.24
CA ILE A 358 34.10 -3.90 -8.41
C ILE A 358 35.58 -3.80 -8.15
N HIS A 359 35.95 -3.66 -6.87
CA HIS A 359 37.33 -3.49 -6.40
C HIS A 359 37.75 -4.63 -5.49
N TYR A 360 38.95 -5.14 -5.74
CA TYR A 360 39.54 -6.19 -4.90
C TYR A 360 40.67 -5.59 -4.05
N ILE A 361 40.48 -5.61 -2.71
CA ILE A 361 41.37 -4.98 -1.76
C ILE A 361 42.37 -6.02 -1.22
N LEU A 362 43.64 -5.62 -1.06
CA LEU A 362 44.67 -6.37 -0.32
C LEU A 362 44.67 -5.97 1.16
N LYS A 363 45.26 -6.80 2.00
CA LYS A 363 45.54 -6.46 3.39
C LYS A 363 46.53 -5.29 3.37
N ASP A 364 46.21 -4.20 4.04
CA ASP A 364 47.01 -2.97 4.17
C ASP A 364 46.80 -1.88 3.06
N GLU A 365 45.82 -2.04 2.20
CA GLU A 365 45.16 -0.97 1.41
C GLU A 365 43.89 -0.55 2.15
#